data_af614a02ce1d947af6ae98c0e0b4c8d0
#
_entry.id   af614a02ce1d947af6ae98c0e0b4c8d0
#
_cell.length_a   1.000
_cell.length_b   1.000
_cell.length_c   1.000
_cell.angle_alpha   90.00
_cell.angle_beta   90.00
_cell.angle_gamma   90.00
#
_symmetry.space_group_name_H-M   'P 1'
#
loop_
_entity.id
_entity.type
_entity.pdbx_description
1 polymer ?
#
loop_
_entity_poly.entity_id
_entity_poly.type
_entity_poly.pdbx_seq_one_letter_code
_entity_poly.pdbx_strand_id
1 'polypeptide(L)'
;MRVDVRCFASLREVATDRCELTLEDGATVRDAWITMVARHPGLAPHEPYVRPARGGSYAAWDESLADGDAVAFLPPVSGGATSALVDGPIDVAALERAVADPGRGAIVVFTGRARNHADDGREVVELDYEVYPEMAEPVLAEIAAEAEDRWSAAVGVVHRHGVVPIGEAAVAIVTAAPHRAEAYEANRFVIEAIKQRLPIWKRERFADGSEWKRPGA
;
A
#
# COMPACT_ATOMS: atom_id res chain seq x y z
N MET A 1 -25.46 -7.34 -15.88
CA MET A 1 -24.71 -6.42 -16.75
C MET A 1 -23.37 -7.01 -17.17
N ARG A 2 -22.83 -6.60 -18.31
CA ARG A 2 -21.50 -7.03 -18.80
C ARG A 2 -20.49 -5.92 -18.60
N VAL A 3 -19.29 -6.28 -18.11
CA VAL A 3 -18.21 -5.35 -17.83
C VAL A 3 -16.92 -5.90 -18.47
N ASP A 4 -16.22 -5.06 -19.21
CA ASP A 4 -14.95 -5.40 -19.82
C ASP A 4 -13.81 -5.10 -18.83
N VAL A 5 -13.07 -6.13 -18.42
CA VAL A 5 -11.98 -5.99 -17.45
C VAL A 5 -10.63 -6.17 -18.12
N ARG A 6 -9.70 -5.28 -17.81
CA ARG A 6 -8.31 -5.34 -18.25
C ARG A 6 -7.35 -5.38 -17.09
N CYS A 7 -6.38 -6.28 -17.14
CA CYS A 7 -5.26 -6.32 -16.22
C CYS A 7 -3.97 -5.90 -16.93
N PHE A 8 -3.10 -5.18 -16.23
CA PHE A 8 -1.85 -4.67 -16.78
C PHE A 8 -0.63 -5.25 -16.07
N ALA A 9 0.52 -5.25 -16.75
CA ALA A 9 1.82 -5.66 -16.26
C ALA A 9 1.77 -6.95 -15.40
N SER A 10 2.25 -6.95 -14.16
CA SER A 10 2.28 -8.14 -13.29
C SER A 10 0.91 -8.79 -13.05
N LEU A 11 -0.17 -8.03 -13.04
CA LEU A 11 -1.52 -8.60 -12.91
C LEU A 11 -1.93 -9.41 -14.15
N ARG A 12 -1.47 -9.00 -15.33
CA ARG A 12 -1.70 -9.74 -16.58
C ARG A 12 -0.97 -11.09 -16.58
N GLU A 13 0.19 -11.17 -15.95
CA GLU A 13 0.97 -12.41 -15.88
C GLU A 13 0.31 -13.47 -14.99
N VAL A 14 -0.43 -13.05 -13.96
CA VAL A 14 -1.11 -13.96 -13.02
C VAL A 14 -2.59 -14.19 -13.34
N ALA A 15 -3.17 -13.41 -14.25
CA ALA A 15 -4.57 -13.53 -14.65
C ALA A 15 -4.71 -13.58 -16.19
N THR A 16 -5.15 -12.47 -16.77
CA THR A 16 -5.37 -12.31 -18.22
C THR A 16 -5.24 -10.83 -18.61
N ASP A 17 -4.91 -10.57 -19.87
CA ASP A 17 -4.86 -9.20 -20.40
C ASP A 17 -6.25 -8.55 -20.41
N ARG A 18 -7.27 -9.30 -20.87
CA ARG A 18 -8.65 -8.82 -21.00
C ARG A 18 -9.65 -9.96 -20.84
N CYS A 19 -10.75 -9.67 -20.17
CA CYS A 19 -11.90 -10.58 -20.12
C CYS A 19 -13.21 -9.81 -19.91
N GLU A 20 -14.31 -10.42 -20.33
CA GLU A 20 -15.66 -9.94 -20.01
C GLU A 20 -16.15 -10.62 -18.72
N LEU A 21 -16.67 -9.83 -17.80
CA LEU A 21 -17.37 -10.30 -16.63
C LEU A 21 -18.88 -10.09 -16.79
N THR A 22 -19.66 -11.06 -16.31
CA THR A 22 -21.08 -10.88 -16.06
C THR A 22 -21.28 -10.66 -14.59
N LEU A 23 -21.79 -9.49 -14.21
CA LEU A 23 -22.03 -9.06 -12.84
C LEU A 23 -23.54 -8.77 -12.66
N GLU A 24 -23.97 -8.75 -11.40
CA GLU A 24 -25.31 -8.30 -11.02
C GLU A 24 -25.48 -6.80 -11.32
N ASP A 25 -26.69 -6.36 -11.56
CA ASP A 25 -26.97 -4.94 -11.77
C ASP A 25 -26.70 -4.16 -10.45
N GLY A 26 -25.97 -3.06 -10.57
CA GLY A 26 -25.54 -2.25 -9.44
C GLY A 26 -24.23 -2.72 -8.77
N ALA A 27 -23.57 -3.75 -9.32
CA ALA A 27 -22.25 -4.16 -8.84
C ALA A 27 -21.23 -3.01 -8.96
N THR A 28 -20.23 -3.05 -8.09
CA THR A 28 -19.20 -2.05 -7.96
C THR A 28 -17.88 -2.49 -8.64
N VAL A 29 -16.91 -1.60 -8.70
CA VAL A 29 -15.54 -1.90 -9.13
C VAL A 29 -14.94 -3.00 -8.24
N ARG A 30 -15.24 -3.00 -6.93
CA ARG A 30 -14.80 -4.04 -5.98
C ARG A 30 -15.40 -5.40 -6.31
N ASP A 31 -16.65 -5.48 -6.71
CA ASP A 31 -17.30 -6.74 -7.10
C ASP A 31 -16.65 -7.32 -8.36
N ALA A 32 -16.26 -6.46 -9.30
CA ALA A 32 -15.47 -6.88 -10.46
C ALA A 32 -14.12 -7.46 -10.04
N TRP A 33 -13.40 -6.83 -9.10
CA TRP A 33 -12.13 -7.34 -8.56
C TRP A 33 -12.31 -8.68 -7.86
N ILE A 34 -13.29 -8.80 -6.95
CA ILE A 34 -13.59 -10.06 -6.24
C ILE A 34 -13.87 -11.18 -7.23
N THR A 35 -14.63 -10.89 -8.30
CA THR A 35 -14.92 -11.87 -9.36
C THR A 35 -13.65 -12.27 -10.12
N MET A 36 -12.73 -11.32 -10.36
CA MET A 36 -11.43 -11.60 -10.96
C MET A 36 -10.56 -12.48 -10.05
N VAL A 37 -10.49 -12.18 -8.75
CA VAL A 37 -9.75 -12.98 -7.76
C VAL A 37 -10.32 -14.40 -7.65
N ALA A 38 -11.66 -14.56 -7.70
CA ALA A 38 -12.29 -15.88 -7.69
C ALA A 38 -11.89 -16.73 -8.91
N ARG A 39 -11.72 -16.11 -10.08
CA ARG A 39 -11.27 -16.78 -11.31
C ARG A 39 -9.75 -17.00 -11.35
N HIS A 40 -9.00 -16.09 -10.76
CA HIS A 40 -7.53 -16.04 -10.78
C HIS A 40 -7.00 -15.77 -9.36
N PRO A 41 -6.90 -16.80 -8.48
CA PRO A 41 -6.50 -16.63 -7.08
C PRO A 41 -5.13 -15.96 -6.87
N GLY A 42 -4.25 -16.02 -7.87
CA GLY A 42 -2.96 -15.32 -7.88
C GLY A 42 -3.08 -13.79 -7.80
N LEU A 43 -4.27 -13.21 -8.05
CA LEU A 43 -4.51 -11.77 -7.93
C LEU A 43 -4.67 -11.31 -6.47
N ALA A 44 -5.13 -12.17 -5.55
CA ALA A 44 -5.45 -11.80 -4.18
C ALA A 44 -4.31 -11.04 -3.44
N PRO A 45 -3.03 -11.45 -3.55
CA PRO A 45 -1.92 -10.73 -2.90
C PRO A 45 -1.67 -9.31 -3.44
N HIS A 46 -2.22 -8.98 -4.60
CA HIS A 46 -2.00 -7.68 -5.24
C HIS A 46 -3.01 -6.62 -4.82
N GLU A 47 -4.15 -7.01 -4.21
CA GLU A 47 -5.26 -6.09 -3.88
C GLU A 47 -4.81 -4.81 -3.15
N PRO A 48 -3.91 -4.83 -2.14
CA PRO A 48 -3.50 -3.62 -1.44
C PRO A 48 -2.79 -2.58 -2.32
N TYR A 49 -2.28 -3.02 -3.47
CA TYR A 49 -1.45 -2.19 -4.35
C TYR A 49 -2.11 -1.90 -5.70
N VAL A 50 -3.25 -2.53 -5.97
CA VAL A 50 -3.98 -2.34 -7.24
C VAL A 50 -4.76 -1.04 -7.21
N ARG A 51 -4.63 -0.26 -8.28
CA ARG A 51 -5.46 0.92 -8.51
C ARG A 51 -6.44 0.63 -9.63
N PRO A 52 -7.74 0.66 -9.36
CA PRO A 52 -8.73 0.55 -10.41
C PRO A 52 -8.84 1.85 -11.21
N ALA A 53 -9.17 1.71 -12.48
CA ALA A 53 -9.48 2.84 -13.36
C ALA A 53 -10.70 2.51 -14.22
N ARG A 54 -11.49 3.54 -14.54
CA ARG A 54 -12.67 3.46 -15.41
C ARG A 54 -12.69 4.68 -16.32
N GLY A 55 -12.95 4.49 -17.59
CA GLY A 55 -13.05 5.59 -18.56
C GLY A 55 -11.78 6.44 -18.69
N GLY A 56 -10.59 5.91 -18.37
CA GLY A 56 -9.31 6.61 -18.42
C GLY A 56 -8.94 7.41 -17.18
N SER A 57 -9.74 7.34 -16.10
CA SER A 57 -9.49 7.97 -14.79
C SER A 57 -9.43 6.92 -13.69
N TYR A 58 -8.74 7.21 -12.58
CA TYR A 58 -8.82 6.35 -11.40
C TYR A 58 -10.24 6.30 -10.87
N ALA A 59 -10.68 5.13 -10.44
CA ALA A 59 -12.00 4.87 -9.92
C ALA A 59 -11.94 4.47 -8.44
N ALA A 60 -12.97 4.81 -7.68
CA ALA A 60 -13.14 4.32 -6.32
C ALA A 60 -13.58 2.85 -6.32
N TRP A 61 -13.21 2.09 -5.29
CA TRP A 61 -13.58 0.69 -5.16
C TRP A 61 -15.11 0.47 -5.03
N ASP A 62 -15.81 1.41 -4.45
CA ASP A 62 -17.26 1.44 -4.24
C ASP A 62 -18.04 2.11 -5.38
N GLU A 63 -17.36 2.54 -6.43
CA GLU A 63 -17.99 3.14 -7.60
C GLU A 63 -18.84 2.10 -8.34
N SER A 64 -20.12 2.42 -8.57
CA SER A 64 -21.07 1.53 -9.26
C SER A 64 -20.76 1.46 -10.73
N LEU A 65 -20.88 0.25 -11.28
CA LEU A 65 -20.68 -0.04 -12.70
C LEU A 65 -21.99 -0.05 -13.48
N ALA A 66 -21.91 0.20 -14.77
CA ALA A 66 -23.00 0.11 -15.72
C ALA A 66 -22.70 -0.95 -16.80
N ASP A 67 -23.74 -1.40 -17.50
CA ASP A 67 -23.57 -2.34 -18.63
C ASP A 67 -22.71 -1.74 -19.73
N GLY A 68 -21.69 -2.48 -20.15
CA GLY A 68 -20.72 -2.05 -21.16
C GLY A 68 -19.54 -1.23 -20.60
N ASP A 69 -19.44 -1.02 -19.30
CA ASP A 69 -18.28 -0.35 -18.70
C ASP A 69 -16.98 -1.11 -18.94
N ALA A 70 -15.89 -0.34 -19.04
CA ALA A 70 -14.54 -0.85 -19.10
C ALA A 70 -13.79 -0.48 -17.82
N VAL A 71 -13.35 -1.49 -17.07
CA VAL A 71 -12.55 -1.36 -15.85
C VAL A 71 -11.14 -1.86 -16.11
N ALA A 72 -10.15 -1.09 -15.69
CA ALA A 72 -8.75 -1.49 -15.71
C ALA A 72 -8.24 -1.68 -14.28
N PHE A 73 -7.56 -2.80 -14.02
CA PHE A 73 -6.79 -2.99 -12.80
C PHE A 73 -5.31 -2.77 -13.11
N LEU A 74 -4.76 -1.74 -12.46
CA LEU A 74 -3.41 -1.27 -12.69
C LEU A 74 -2.55 -1.69 -11.50
N PRO A 75 -1.49 -2.49 -11.71
CA PRO A 75 -0.49 -2.70 -10.68
C PRO A 75 0.31 -1.41 -10.49
N PRO A 76 1.16 -1.33 -9.46
CA PRO A 76 2.16 -0.27 -9.40
C PRO A 76 2.93 -0.19 -10.72
N VAL A 77 3.16 1.01 -11.20
CA VAL A 77 3.93 1.19 -12.44
C VAL A 77 5.36 0.70 -12.22
N SER A 78 5.87 -0.11 -13.14
CA SER A 78 7.26 -0.58 -13.12
C SER A 78 8.19 0.64 -13.18
N GLY A 79 8.94 0.88 -12.08
CA GLY A 79 9.83 2.03 -11.93
C GLY A 79 9.23 3.20 -11.15
N GLY A 80 7.95 3.14 -10.71
CA GLY A 80 7.34 4.14 -9.84
C GLY A 80 7.13 3.65 -8.42
N ALA A 81 7.07 4.59 -7.48
CA ALA A 81 6.84 4.31 -6.07
C ALA A 81 5.53 3.54 -5.84
N THR A 82 5.64 2.41 -5.17
CA THR A 82 4.46 1.69 -4.65
C THR A 82 4.13 2.24 -3.29
N SER A 83 3.11 3.11 -3.20
CA SER A 83 2.67 3.68 -1.93
C SER A 83 1.20 3.35 -1.67
N ALA A 84 0.87 2.94 -0.45
CA ALA A 84 -0.51 2.64 -0.08
C ALA A 84 -0.77 2.87 1.42
N LEU A 85 -2.03 3.21 1.74
CA LEU A 85 -2.61 3.10 3.07
C LEU A 85 -3.48 1.85 3.12
N VAL A 86 -3.40 1.09 4.20
CA VAL A 86 -4.18 -0.15 4.38
C VAL A 86 -4.77 -0.20 5.79
N ASP A 87 -5.91 -0.87 5.94
CA ASP A 87 -6.58 -1.10 7.23
C ASP A 87 -6.30 -2.50 7.81
N GLY A 88 -5.51 -3.31 7.10
CA GLY A 88 -5.17 -4.69 7.44
C GLY A 88 -3.67 -4.96 7.52
N PRO A 89 -3.27 -6.23 7.74
CA PRO A 89 -1.87 -6.64 7.79
C PRO A 89 -1.10 -6.29 6.51
N ILE A 90 0.16 -5.87 6.67
CA ILE A 90 1.03 -5.51 5.55
C ILE A 90 1.75 -6.76 5.03
N ASP A 91 1.58 -7.07 3.74
CA ASP A 91 2.39 -8.11 3.06
C ASP A 91 3.73 -7.52 2.61
N VAL A 92 4.73 -7.63 3.48
CA VAL A 92 6.10 -7.14 3.21
C VAL A 92 6.73 -7.88 2.03
N ALA A 93 6.45 -9.17 1.86
CA ALA A 93 7.02 -9.94 0.76
C ALA A 93 6.45 -9.52 -0.60
N ALA A 94 5.15 -9.15 -0.66
CA ALA A 94 4.57 -8.59 -1.87
C ALA A 94 5.20 -7.22 -2.20
N LEU A 95 5.47 -6.40 -1.19
CA LEU A 95 6.12 -5.10 -1.37
C LEU A 95 7.57 -5.26 -1.88
N GLU A 96 8.30 -6.24 -1.36
CA GLU A 96 9.65 -6.58 -1.84
C GLU A 96 9.63 -7.01 -3.31
N ARG A 97 8.70 -7.89 -3.68
CA ARG A 97 8.53 -8.31 -5.09
C ARG A 97 8.20 -7.14 -6.02
N ALA A 98 7.44 -6.17 -5.55
CA ALA A 98 7.04 -5.02 -6.36
C ALA A 98 8.20 -4.08 -6.72
N VAL A 99 9.25 -4.01 -5.89
CA VAL A 99 10.42 -3.15 -6.13
C VAL A 99 11.63 -3.92 -6.71
N ALA A 100 11.54 -5.25 -6.76
CA ALA A 100 12.64 -6.08 -7.26
C ALA A 100 12.85 -5.88 -8.76
N ASP A 101 14.11 -5.77 -9.17
CA ASP A 101 14.55 -5.64 -10.57
C ASP A 101 15.95 -6.24 -10.72
N PRO A 102 16.27 -6.93 -11.83
CA PRO A 102 17.59 -7.52 -12.05
C PRO A 102 18.75 -6.53 -12.00
N GLY A 103 18.53 -5.24 -12.27
CA GLY A 103 19.53 -4.18 -12.18
C GLY A 103 19.77 -3.65 -10.76
N ARG A 104 18.96 -4.09 -9.77
CA ARG A 104 19.05 -3.62 -8.39
C ARG A 104 19.71 -4.66 -7.50
N GLY A 105 20.98 -4.43 -7.18
CA GLY A 105 21.82 -5.36 -6.42
C GLY A 105 21.62 -5.31 -4.90
N ALA A 106 20.83 -4.35 -4.38
CA ALA A 106 20.58 -4.18 -2.94
C ALA A 106 19.10 -3.89 -2.67
N ILE A 107 18.52 -4.64 -1.73
CA ILE A 107 17.18 -4.40 -1.19
C ILE A 107 17.31 -4.17 0.32
N VAL A 108 16.68 -3.10 0.82
CA VAL A 108 16.58 -2.80 2.26
C VAL A 108 15.11 -2.82 2.66
N VAL A 109 14.81 -3.58 3.69
CA VAL A 109 13.47 -3.68 4.27
C VAL A 109 13.48 -3.07 5.66
N PHE A 110 12.60 -2.11 5.90
CA PHE A 110 12.29 -1.58 7.21
C PHE A 110 10.85 -1.91 7.56
N THR A 111 10.61 -2.39 8.78
CA THR A 111 9.27 -2.55 9.34
C THR A 111 9.18 -1.89 10.70
N GLY A 112 8.31 -0.88 10.83
CA GLY A 112 7.93 -0.33 12.12
C GLY A 112 6.78 -1.14 12.72
N ARG A 113 7.00 -1.73 13.90
CA ARG A 113 6.03 -2.65 14.53
C ARG A 113 5.48 -2.07 15.83
N ALA A 114 4.24 -2.46 16.15
CA ALA A 114 3.64 -2.14 17.44
C ALA A 114 4.38 -2.86 18.56
N ARG A 115 4.90 -2.08 19.53
CA ARG A 115 5.59 -2.60 20.73
C ARG A 115 4.61 -2.71 21.89
N ASN A 116 4.81 -3.68 22.77
CA ASN A 116 4.00 -3.89 23.97
C ASN A 116 4.33 -2.94 25.14
N HIS A 117 5.16 -1.93 24.93
CA HIS A 117 5.55 -0.95 25.94
C HIS A 117 5.73 0.44 25.35
N ALA A 118 5.32 1.44 26.10
CA ALA A 118 5.60 2.85 25.83
C ALA A 118 7.00 3.25 26.37
N ASP A 119 7.47 4.44 25.97
CA ASP A 119 8.79 4.93 26.38
C ASP A 119 8.86 5.23 27.90
N ASP A 120 7.71 5.42 28.57
CA ASP A 120 7.59 5.56 30.01
C ASP A 120 7.46 4.22 30.79
N GLY A 121 7.52 3.10 30.04
CA GLY A 121 7.48 1.75 30.60
C GLY A 121 6.07 1.18 30.81
N ARG A 122 5.00 1.91 30.54
CA ARG A 122 3.62 1.39 30.61
C ARG A 122 3.40 0.30 29.55
N GLU A 123 2.58 -0.68 29.90
CA GLU A 123 2.18 -1.74 28.95
C GLU A 123 1.18 -1.20 27.93
N VAL A 124 1.53 -1.31 26.65
CA VAL A 124 0.67 -0.98 25.52
C VAL A 124 -0.04 -2.26 25.06
N VAL A 125 -1.36 -2.22 24.98
CA VAL A 125 -2.19 -3.36 24.57
C VAL A 125 -2.48 -3.37 23.05
N GLU A 126 -2.55 -2.18 22.45
CA GLU A 126 -2.66 -2.00 20.99
C GLU A 126 -2.27 -0.58 20.56
N LEU A 127 -1.94 -0.40 19.31
CA LEU A 127 -1.85 0.92 18.70
C LEU A 127 -3.09 1.18 17.83
N ASP A 128 -3.46 2.45 17.72
CA ASP A 128 -4.55 2.88 16.82
C ASP A 128 -4.04 4.10 16.04
N TYR A 129 -4.11 4.01 14.71
CA TYR A 129 -3.65 5.06 13.81
C TYR A 129 -4.83 5.73 13.13
N GLU A 130 -5.04 7.00 13.42
CA GLU A 130 -5.98 7.84 12.68
C GLU A 130 -5.26 8.49 11.50
N VAL A 131 -5.89 8.54 10.34
CA VAL A 131 -5.35 9.10 9.11
C VAL A 131 -6.38 9.98 8.42
N TYR A 132 -5.90 10.99 7.70
CA TYR A 132 -6.70 11.74 6.73
C TYR A 132 -6.35 11.25 5.32
N PRO A 133 -7.08 10.27 4.75
CA PRO A 133 -6.66 9.54 3.55
C PRO A 133 -6.45 10.43 2.34
N GLU A 134 -7.35 11.39 2.11
CA GLU A 134 -7.33 12.27 0.93
C GLU A 134 -6.05 13.13 0.85
N MET A 135 -5.42 13.38 1.99
CA MET A 135 -4.16 14.09 2.08
C MET A 135 -2.97 13.14 2.25
N ALA A 136 -3.14 12.05 2.97
CA ALA A 136 -2.04 11.14 3.31
C ALA A 136 -1.56 10.32 2.10
N GLU A 137 -2.45 9.84 1.24
CA GLU A 137 -2.07 9.08 0.05
C GLU A 137 -1.19 9.89 -0.92
N PRO A 138 -1.55 11.14 -1.32
CA PRO A 138 -0.67 11.96 -2.14
C PRO A 138 0.68 12.26 -1.47
N VAL A 139 0.70 12.56 -0.16
CA VAL A 139 1.94 12.84 0.57
C VAL A 139 2.83 11.61 0.62
N LEU A 140 2.27 10.42 0.84
CA LEU A 140 3.04 9.17 0.86
C LEU A 140 3.65 8.87 -0.52
N ALA A 141 2.89 9.08 -1.59
CA ALA A 141 3.38 8.94 -2.96
C ALA A 141 4.49 9.95 -3.30
N GLU A 142 4.34 11.21 -2.87
CA GLU A 142 5.36 12.25 -3.04
C GLU A 142 6.66 11.91 -2.33
N ILE A 143 6.59 11.44 -1.07
CA ILE A 143 7.77 11.02 -0.30
C ILE A 143 8.50 9.89 -1.01
N ALA A 144 7.78 8.90 -1.51
CA ALA A 144 8.37 7.78 -2.23
C ALA A 144 9.03 8.23 -3.54
N ALA A 145 8.36 9.05 -4.33
CA ALA A 145 8.90 9.59 -5.58
C ALA A 145 10.15 10.45 -5.35
N GLU A 146 10.18 11.26 -4.29
CA GLU A 146 11.35 12.06 -3.90
C GLU A 146 12.56 11.18 -3.56
N ALA A 147 12.35 10.07 -2.89
CA ALA A 147 13.42 9.11 -2.59
C ALA A 147 13.92 8.40 -3.85
N GLU A 148 13.03 8.03 -4.77
CA GLU A 148 13.38 7.43 -6.06
C GLU A 148 14.26 8.35 -6.90
N ASP A 149 13.87 9.61 -7.00
CA ASP A 149 14.59 10.62 -7.78
C ASP A 149 16.01 10.89 -7.22
N ARG A 150 16.12 11.02 -5.89
CA ARG A 150 17.39 11.35 -5.22
C ARG A 150 18.41 10.23 -5.26
N TRP A 151 17.98 8.97 -5.18
CA TRP A 151 18.91 7.83 -5.03
C TRP A 151 18.80 6.79 -6.15
N SER A 152 18.06 7.09 -7.22
CA SER A 152 17.81 6.12 -8.31
C SER A 152 17.34 4.76 -7.76
N ALA A 153 16.55 4.79 -6.69
CA ALA A 153 16.03 3.62 -6.03
C ALA A 153 14.59 3.35 -6.49
N ALA A 154 14.11 2.12 -6.38
CA ALA A 154 12.67 1.89 -6.33
C ALA A 154 12.21 1.85 -4.89
N VAL A 155 11.05 2.42 -4.62
CA VAL A 155 10.51 2.54 -3.28
C VAL A 155 9.13 1.90 -3.21
N GLY A 156 8.99 0.94 -2.31
CA GLY A 156 7.69 0.43 -1.86
C GLY A 156 7.43 0.89 -0.44
N VAL A 157 6.30 1.52 -0.18
CA VAL A 157 5.92 1.98 1.15
C VAL A 157 4.44 1.75 1.43
N VAL A 158 4.15 1.11 2.54
CA VAL A 158 2.77 0.88 3.00
C VAL A 158 2.68 1.30 4.46
N HIS A 159 1.69 2.12 4.79
CA HIS A 159 1.36 2.46 6.16
C HIS A 159 -0.03 1.94 6.51
N ARG A 160 -0.15 1.25 7.66
CA ARG A 160 -1.43 0.78 8.18
C ARG A 160 -2.11 1.85 9.00
N HIS A 161 -3.42 1.98 8.87
CA HIS A 161 -4.26 2.80 9.72
C HIS A 161 -5.26 1.92 10.50
N GLY A 162 -6.00 2.53 11.43
CA GLY A 162 -6.85 1.79 12.36
C GLY A 162 -6.05 1.03 13.41
N VAL A 163 -6.62 -0.05 13.92
CA VAL A 163 -6.03 -0.85 15.00
C VAL A 163 -4.89 -1.71 14.50
N VAL A 164 -3.74 -1.60 15.17
CA VAL A 164 -2.55 -2.42 14.91
C VAL A 164 -2.24 -3.22 16.17
N PRO A 165 -2.45 -4.55 16.15
CA PRO A 165 -2.10 -5.44 17.26
C PRO A 165 -0.61 -5.43 17.58
N ILE A 166 -0.28 -5.71 18.84
CA ILE A 166 1.11 -5.81 19.28
C ILE A 166 1.85 -6.87 18.46
N GLY A 167 3.06 -6.51 18.02
CA GLY A 167 3.91 -7.36 17.19
C GLY A 167 3.63 -7.28 15.69
N GLU A 168 2.53 -6.66 15.26
CA GLU A 168 2.24 -6.45 13.84
C GLU A 168 2.91 -5.18 13.28
N ALA A 169 3.12 -5.15 11.98
CA ALA A 169 3.70 -4.00 11.29
C ALA A 169 2.65 -2.88 11.13
N ALA A 170 3.01 -1.68 11.53
CA ALA A 170 2.27 -0.45 11.28
C ALA A 170 2.73 0.25 10.00
N VAL A 171 4.00 0.08 9.64
CA VAL A 171 4.59 0.62 8.41
C VAL A 171 5.61 -0.37 7.87
N ALA A 172 5.67 -0.52 6.55
CA ALA A 172 6.74 -1.22 5.86
C ALA A 172 7.27 -0.33 4.73
N ILE A 173 8.59 -0.31 4.60
CA ILE A 173 9.31 0.42 3.58
C ILE A 173 10.32 -0.55 2.97
N VAL A 174 10.26 -0.73 1.66
CA VAL A 174 11.22 -1.52 0.91
C VAL A 174 11.83 -0.63 -0.15
N THR A 175 13.15 -0.56 -0.15
CA THR A 175 13.91 0.20 -1.14
C THR A 175 14.88 -0.71 -1.87
N ALA A 176 14.88 -0.62 -3.18
CA ALA A 176 15.78 -1.39 -4.03
C ALA A 176 16.62 -0.45 -4.90
N ALA A 177 17.95 -0.60 -4.89
CA ALA A 177 18.88 0.23 -5.64
C ALA A 177 20.03 -0.60 -6.23
N PRO A 178 20.80 -0.09 -7.20
CA PRO A 178 21.96 -0.77 -7.74
C PRO A 178 22.97 -1.16 -6.66
N HIS A 179 23.19 -0.31 -5.65
CA HIS A 179 24.12 -0.55 -4.55
C HIS A 179 23.49 -0.27 -3.19
N ARG A 180 24.11 -0.81 -2.14
CA ARG A 180 23.58 -0.73 -0.76
C ARG A 180 23.48 0.68 -0.18
N ALA A 181 24.39 1.58 -0.56
CA ALA A 181 24.42 2.93 0.01
C ALA A 181 23.12 3.68 -0.33
N GLU A 182 22.76 3.71 -1.60
CA GLU A 182 21.55 4.34 -2.10
C GLU A 182 20.28 3.71 -1.50
N ALA A 183 20.27 2.37 -1.38
CA ALA A 183 19.14 1.66 -0.78
C ALA A 183 18.92 2.03 0.70
N TYR A 184 20.00 2.13 1.51
CA TYR A 184 19.90 2.55 2.90
C TYR A 184 19.50 4.01 3.06
N GLU A 185 20.07 4.92 2.28
CA GLU A 185 19.77 6.34 2.36
C GLU A 185 18.31 6.62 1.95
N ALA A 186 17.85 6.00 0.86
CA ALA A 186 16.46 6.10 0.43
C ALA A 186 15.50 5.58 1.51
N ASN A 187 15.80 4.42 2.10
CA ASN A 187 14.97 3.82 3.15
C ASN A 187 14.86 4.72 4.38
N ARG A 188 15.99 5.23 4.84
CA ARG A 188 16.07 6.16 5.97
C ARG A 188 15.28 7.44 5.70
N PHE A 189 15.48 8.03 4.52
CA PHE A 189 14.77 9.23 4.12
C PHE A 189 13.25 9.04 4.18
N VAL A 190 12.74 7.93 3.62
CA VAL A 190 11.31 7.65 3.57
C VAL A 190 10.70 7.59 4.98
N ILE A 191 11.31 6.86 5.93
CA ILE A 191 10.75 6.78 7.29
C ILE A 191 10.81 8.13 8.02
N GLU A 192 11.90 8.90 7.87
CA GLU A 192 12.01 10.22 8.48
C GLU A 192 10.99 11.21 7.89
N ALA A 193 10.80 11.19 6.56
CA ALA A 193 9.81 12.04 5.88
C ALA A 193 8.37 11.68 6.28
N ILE A 194 8.05 10.39 6.40
CA ILE A 194 6.75 9.93 6.90
C ILE A 194 6.47 10.51 8.29
N LYS A 195 7.40 10.41 9.21
CA LYS A 195 7.24 10.94 10.58
C LYS A 195 7.03 12.44 10.63
N GLN A 196 7.54 13.18 9.66
CA GLN A 196 7.46 14.66 9.61
C GLN A 196 6.27 15.17 8.82
N ARG A 197 5.87 14.47 7.74
CA ARG A 197 4.99 15.02 6.71
C ARG A 197 3.67 14.27 6.58
N LEU A 198 3.63 12.97 6.92
CA LEU A 198 2.41 12.18 6.71
C LEU A 198 1.33 12.57 7.74
N PRO A 199 0.12 12.96 7.31
CA PRO A 199 -0.98 13.30 8.22
C PRO A 199 -1.61 12.02 8.79
N ILE A 200 -0.88 11.40 9.70
CA ILE A 200 -1.25 10.22 10.45
C ILE A 200 -0.90 10.42 11.93
N TRP A 201 -1.79 10.03 12.82
CA TRP A 201 -1.65 10.21 14.26
C TRP A 201 -1.73 8.88 14.98
N LYS A 202 -0.79 8.63 15.89
CA LYS A 202 -0.70 7.42 16.69
C LYS A 202 -1.35 7.61 18.05
N ARG A 203 -2.26 6.72 18.41
CA ARG A 203 -2.80 6.59 19.76
C ARG A 203 -2.33 5.28 20.37
N GLU A 204 -1.75 5.34 21.56
CA GLU A 204 -1.40 4.16 22.36
C GLU A 204 -2.57 3.84 23.28
N ARG A 205 -3.00 2.59 23.30
CA ARG A 205 -4.00 2.09 24.24
C ARG A 205 -3.32 1.29 25.34
N PHE A 206 -3.70 1.61 26.57
CA PHE A 206 -3.27 0.96 27.79
C PHE A 206 -4.46 0.26 28.44
N ALA A 207 -4.24 -0.58 29.45
CA ALA A 207 -5.32 -1.25 30.18
C ALA A 207 -6.27 -0.27 30.90
N ASP A 208 -5.76 0.91 31.29
CA ASP A 208 -6.46 1.95 32.04
C ASP A 208 -6.87 3.18 31.21
N GLY A 209 -6.70 3.14 29.88
CA GLY A 209 -7.07 4.25 29.01
C GLY A 209 -6.27 4.31 27.71
N SER A 210 -6.27 5.49 27.08
CA SER A 210 -5.53 5.73 25.85
C SER A 210 -4.91 7.12 25.81
N GLU A 211 -3.82 7.27 25.05
CA GLU A 211 -3.09 8.52 24.92
C GLU A 211 -2.64 8.76 23.48
N TRP A 212 -2.89 9.96 22.97
CA TRP A 212 -2.35 10.41 21.69
C TRP A 212 -0.87 10.74 21.80
N LYS A 213 -0.06 10.19 20.92
CA LYS A 213 1.36 10.51 20.81
C LYS A 213 1.60 11.60 19.78
N ARG A 214 2.53 12.52 20.10
CA ARG A 214 2.95 13.54 19.15
C ARG A 214 3.72 12.92 18.00
N PRO A 215 3.60 13.48 16.76
CA PRO A 215 4.45 13.08 15.65
C PRO A 215 5.93 13.20 16.02
N GLY A 216 6.71 12.16 15.78
CA GLY A 216 8.16 12.15 16.06
C GLY A 216 8.56 11.75 17.48
N ALA A 217 7.60 11.40 18.34
CA ALA A 217 7.88 10.81 19.64
C ALA A 217 8.05 9.28 19.54
#